data_ab4e298a0fd5951efb655d77434b7d71
#
_entry.id   ab4e298a0fd5951efb655d77434b7d71
#
_cell.length_a   1.000
_cell.length_b   1.000
_cell.length_c   1.000
_cell.angle_alpha   90.00
_cell.angle_beta   90.00
_cell.angle_gamma   90.00
#
_symmetry.space_group_name_H-M   'P 1'
#
loop_
_entity.id
_entity.type
_entity.pdbx_description
1 polymer ?
#
loop_
_entity_poly.entity_id
_entity_poly.type
_entity_poly.pdbx_seq_one_letter_code
_entity_poly.pdbx_strand_id
1 'polypeptide(L)'
;MAAREETLPGLVLRNAQVRPDKPAIREKDLGIWRTYSWADYGRQVREFADGLAALGFGAGDKLVVIGDNRPRLYWAQVAAQGLGGAAVPVYQDSIAQEMAFVLADADTKVIVAEDQEQVDKVLSIQDQIPTLEYVVYDDDRGMLGYDDPILRRFEAVQELGRGKAGVFEKSVDALDPDAIALMSYTSGTTGNPKGVMLSHRNMVETAKTFCAGEDVRESDDFLSYLPMAWVGESMYSVAVSLVSGCSTNCPESPETLERDLRELGPTGFLASPRGWETILSQLQVKANDTTGVKRWFYDTFRNAAVNAELAKAEGKSSGLGGLMRLLGEFFVYGPVRDQIGLRRARWCYTGGAPLGHDTFRFFRAFGVNLKQLYGSTEVSGLVSVQGDANANPDTSGKPCPGIEVKIGDNSEILVKSPGVFKGYYKREDATREVFTDDGYFRTGDAGVLDEKSGELLIIDRAKDVGKMADGTAYAPQFIESKLKYSAYISEAVSFGDGRDFVSVMIAIDQSTVGNWAEKQGIPYTNYADLSQKPEVRELIAGEIARVNTTLPDAVRVKRFLLLAKDLDADDAEVTRTRKLRRAYIAERYAPVIDAFYGNQGEVNLRTEVTFEDGRRSHVEARLLIQDAA
;
A
#
# COMPACT_ATOMS: atom_id res chain seq x y z
N MET A 1 -3.09 15.82 31.84
CA MET A 1 -3.45 16.14 30.43
C MET A 1 -2.31 15.85 29.46
N ALA A 2 -1.08 16.27 29.70
CA ALA A 2 0.02 16.02 28.75
C ALA A 2 0.24 14.54 28.40
N ALA A 3 0.22 13.62 29.36
CA ALA A 3 0.41 12.20 29.09
C ALA A 3 -0.68 11.56 28.20
N ARG A 4 -1.91 12.05 28.25
CA ARG A 4 -3.00 11.57 27.37
C ARG A 4 -2.77 11.89 25.90
N GLU A 5 -2.06 12.97 25.56
CA GLU A 5 -1.80 13.39 24.18
C GLU A 5 -0.64 12.63 23.51
N GLU A 6 0.00 11.72 24.24
CA GLU A 6 1.10 10.89 23.77
C GLU A 6 0.66 9.47 23.38
N THR A 7 -0.63 9.14 23.58
CA THR A 7 -1.18 7.81 23.26
C THR A 7 -2.40 7.92 22.35
N LEU A 8 -2.60 6.96 21.44
CA LEU A 8 -3.72 6.96 20.50
C LEU A 8 -5.09 7.00 21.22
N PRO A 9 -5.37 6.14 22.24
CA PRO A 9 -6.64 6.21 22.96
C PRO A 9 -6.78 7.49 23.79
N GLY A 10 -5.70 8.07 24.28
CA GLY A 10 -5.72 9.36 24.96
C GLY A 10 -6.15 10.51 24.02
N LEU A 11 -5.71 10.47 22.76
CA LEU A 11 -6.15 11.41 21.73
C LEU A 11 -7.64 11.25 21.41
N VAL A 12 -8.21 10.03 21.46
CA VAL A 12 -9.67 9.84 21.33
C VAL A 12 -10.42 10.55 22.45
N LEU A 13 -9.99 10.38 23.71
CA LEU A 13 -10.61 11.06 24.87
C LEU A 13 -10.52 12.59 24.74
N ARG A 14 -9.35 13.10 24.32
CA ARG A 14 -9.15 14.52 24.04
C ARG A 14 -10.12 15.02 22.97
N ASN A 15 -10.18 14.34 21.81
CA ASN A 15 -11.01 14.77 20.69
C ASN A 15 -12.51 14.72 21.04
N ALA A 16 -12.96 13.69 21.76
CA ALA A 16 -14.32 13.60 22.26
C ALA A 16 -14.68 14.75 23.22
N GLN A 17 -13.68 15.31 23.94
CA GLN A 17 -13.88 16.43 24.84
C GLN A 17 -13.83 17.80 24.15
N VAL A 18 -12.83 18.03 23.25
CA VAL A 18 -12.57 19.35 22.68
C VAL A 18 -13.34 19.63 21.38
N ARG A 19 -13.82 18.60 20.70
CA ARG A 19 -14.59 18.69 19.43
C ARG A 19 -15.70 17.64 19.32
N PRO A 20 -16.59 17.51 20.34
CA PRO A 20 -17.54 16.40 20.45
C PRO A 20 -18.45 16.23 19.22
N ASP A 21 -18.90 17.33 18.63
CA ASP A 21 -19.88 17.34 17.54
C ASP A 21 -19.25 17.31 16.14
N LYS A 22 -17.90 17.33 16.03
CA LYS A 22 -17.23 17.28 14.74
C LYS A 22 -17.21 15.83 14.22
N PRO A 23 -17.31 15.64 12.88
CA PRO A 23 -17.17 14.31 12.28
C PRO A 23 -15.82 13.68 12.63
N ALA A 24 -15.82 12.46 13.14
CA ALA A 24 -14.64 11.67 13.41
C ALA A 24 -14.43 10.60 12.34
N ILE A 25 -15.49 9.84 12.07
CA ILE A 25 -15.47 8.77 11.08
C ILE A 25 -16.82 8.68 10.39
N ARG A 26 -16.80 8.38 9.10
CA ARG A 26 -18.00 8.06 8.32
C ARG A 26 -17.85 6.70 7.69
N GLU A 27 -18.95 6.03 7.48
CA GLU A 27 -19.04 4.83 6.64
C GLU A 27 -20.15 5.00 5.62
N LYS A 28 -19.98 4.40 4.47
CA LYS A 28 -21.05 4.26 3.51
C LYS A 28 -21.69 2.88 3.64
N ASP A 29 -22.99 2.85 3.84
CA ASP A 29 -23.77 1.63 3.94
C ASP A 29 -25.08 1.80 3.19
N LEU A 30 -25.42 0.84 2.32
CA LEU A 30 -26.59 0.89 1.41
C LEU A 30 -26.72 2.22 0.64
N GLY A 31 -25.57 2.75 0.19
CA GLY A 31 -25.48 4.00 -0.56
C GLY A 31 -25.58 5.27 0.28
N ILE A 32 -25.66 5.19 1.60
CA ILE A 32 -25.86 6.32 2.51
C ILE A 32 -24.62 6.51 3.40
N TRP A 33 -24.06 7.73 3.41
CA TRP A 33 -22.99 8.09 4.33
C TRP A 33 -23.52 8.31 5.75
N ARG A 34 -23.16 7.42 6.68
CA ARG A 34 -23.42 7.57 8.11
C ARG A 34 -22.24 8.27 8.76
N THR A 35 -22.53 9.26 9.61
CA THR A 35 -21.50 10.06 10.28
C THR A 35 -21.52 9.78 11.77
N TYR A 36 -20.36 9.49 12.33
CA TYR A 36 -20.11 9.39 13.77
C TYR A 36 -19.24 10.57 14.20
N SER A 37 -19.70 11.29 15.20
CA SER A 37 -18.96 12.41 15.80
C SER A 37 -17.81 11.90 16.68
N TRP A 38 -16.92 12.80 17.11
CA TRP A 38 -15.88 12.45 18.08
C TRP A 38 -16.46 11.98 19.42
N ALA A 39 -17.62 12.56 19.86
CA ALA A 39 -18.33 12.05 21.03
C ALA A 39 -18.84 10.61 20.82
N ASP A 40 -19.39 10.31 19.63
CA ASP A 40 -19.80 8.95 19.28
C ASP A 40 -18.61 8.00 19.24
N TYR A 41 -17.51 8.40 18.57
CA TYR A 41 -16.30 7.60 18.49
C TYR A 41 -15.77 7.23 19.90
N GLY A 42 -15.64 8.25 20.78
CA GLY A 42 -15.20 8.04 22.17
C GLY A 42 -16.14 7.13 22.96
N ARG A 43 -17.45 7.24 22.75
CA ARG A 43 -18.45 6.37 23.39
C ARG A 43 -18.32 4.91 22.90
N GLN A 44 -18.25 4.70 21.59
CA GLN A 44 -18.15 3.37 20.99
C GLN A 44 -16.87 2.64 21.45
N VAL A 45 -15.74 3.34 21.43
CA VAL A 45 -14.45 2.79 21.90
C VAL A 45 -14.53 2.43 23.38
N ARG A 46 -15.09 3.31 24.23
CA ARG A 46 -15.23 3.07 25.68
C ARG A 46 -16.09 1.86 25.95
N GLU A 47 -17.31 1.79 25.37
CA GLU A 47 -18.23 0.68 25.60
C GLU A 47 -17.61 -0.66 25.19
N PHE A 48 -16.91 -0.68 24.06
CA PHE A 48 -16.24 -1.88 23.58
C PHE A 48 -15.02 -2.27 24.45
N ALA A 49 -14.20 -1.29 24.87
CA ALA A 49 -13.05 -1.51 25.74
C ALA A 49 -13.49 -2.06 27.12
N ASP A 50 -14.51 -1.44 27.76
CA ASP A 50 -15.03 -1.93 29.03
C ASP A 50 -15.63 -3.34 28.88
N GLY A 51 -16.21 -3.66 27.72
CA GLY A 51 -16.66 -5.01 27.35
C GLY A 51 -15.52 -6.03 27.20
N LEU A 52 -14.45 -5.64 26.48
CA LEU A 52 -13.23 -6.46 26.37
C LEU A 52 -12.61 -6.75 27.74
N ALA A 53 -12.54 -5.74 28.60
CA ALA A 53 -12.04 -5.91 29.96
C ALA A 53 -12.93 -6.88 30.77
N ALA A 54 -14.26 -6.88 30.54
CA ALA A 54 -15.17 -7.84 31.14
C ALA A 54 -14.95 -9.28 30.65
N LEU A 55 -14.45 -9.45 29.44
CA LEU A 55 -14.04 -10.73 28.85
C LEU A 55 -12.59 -11.12 29.24
N GLY A 56 -11.91 -10.32 30.09
CA GLY A 56 -10.57 -10.64 30.56
C GLY A 56 -9.44 -10.13 29.65
N PHE A 57 -9.71 -9.27 28.67
CA PHE A 57 -8.68 -8.63 27.88
C PHE A 57 -7.98 -7.53 28.67
N GLY A 58 -6.65 -7.43 28.54
CA GLY A 58 -5.85 -6.48 29.30
C GLY A 58 -4.46 -6.21 28.72
N ALA A 59 -3.59 -5.65 29.53
CA ALA A 59 -2.24 -5.26 29.12
C ALA A 59 -1.43 -6.44 28.59
N GLY A 60 -0.81 -6.24 27.43
CA GLY A 60 0.00 -7.25 26.74
C GLY A 60 -0.79 -8.22 25.86
N ASP A 61 -2.13 -8.27 25.94
CA ASP A 61 -2.98 -9.08 25.06
C ASP A 61 -3.00 -8.50 23.64
N LYS A 62 -3.33 -9.34 22.64
CA LYS A 62 -3.43 -8.95 21.24
C LYS A 62 -4.85 -9.13 20.75
N LEU A 63 -5.36 -8.06 20.13
CA LEU A 63 -6.62 -8.05 19.41
C LEU A 63 -6.34 -7.94 17.91
N VAL A 64 -6.78 -8.95 17.17
CA VAL A 64 -6.70 -8.95 15.71
C VAL A 64 -7.94 -8.32 15.12
N VAL A 65 -7.80 -7.58 14.00
CA VAL A 65 -8.91 -7.14 13.17
C VAL A 65 -8.75 -7.69 11.76
N ILE A 66 -9.85 -8.22 11.18
CA ILE A 66 -9.89 -8.81 9.85
C ILE A 66 -11.15 -8.32 9.14
N GLY A 67 -11.00 -7.65 8.02
CA GLY A 67 -12.12 -7.13 7.22
C GLY A 67 -11.74 -5.90 6.43
N ASP A 68 -12.70 -5.37 5.69
CA ASP A 68 -12.63 -4.08 5.04
C ASP A 68 -12.63 -2.93 6.07
N ASN A 69 -12.36 -1.74 5.60
CA ASN A 69 -12.30 -0.56 6.46
C ASN A 69 -13.69 -0.21 7.00
N ARG A 70 -13.94 -0.52 8.28
CA ARG A 70 -15.21 -0.27 8.99
C ARG A 70 -14.97 0.45 10.32
N PRO A 71 -15.85 1.36 10.73
CA PRO A 71 -15.71 2.07 12.00
C PRO A 71 -15.49 1.15 13.19
N ARG A 72 -16.21 0.01 13.27
CA ARG A 72 -16.13 -0.92 14.39
C ARG A 72 -14.76 -1.60 14.51
N LEU A 73 -14.10 -1.88 13.38
CA LEU A 73 -12.75 -2.42 13.39
C LEU A 73 -11.73 -1.40 13.92
N TYR A 74 -11.89 -0.11 13.59
CA TYR A 74 -11.06 0.96 14.14
C TYR A 74 -11.33 1.18 15.64
N TRP A 75 -12.61 1.17 16.05
CA TRP A 75 -12.95 1.28 17.48
C TRP A 75 -12.38 0.13 18.28
N ALA A 76 -12.43 -1.10 17.75
CA ALA A 76 -11.85 -2.28 18.40
C ALA A 76 -10.34 -2.15 18.58
N GLN A 77 -9.61 -1.68 17.56
CA GLN A 77 -8.16 -1.44 17.66
C GLN A 77 -7.85 -0.45 18.80
N VAL A 78 -8.51 0.71 18.80
CA VAL A 78 -8.25 1.74 19.82
C VAL A 78 -8.71 1.31 21.21
N ALA A 79 -9.77 0.51 21.30
CA ALA A 79 -10.24 -0.07 22.55
C ALA A 79 -9.20 -1.02 23.17
N ALA A 80 -8.65 -1.93 22.37
CA ALA A 80 -7.58 -2.84 22.79
C ALA A 80 -6.33 -2.07 23.25
N GLN A 81 -5.92 -1.07 22.45
CA GLN A 81 -4.79 -0.18 22.76
C GLN A 81 -5.00 0.57 24.09
N GLY A 82 -6.24 1.01 24.36
CA GLY A 82 -6.57 1.72 25.60
C GLY A 82 -6.52 0.85 26.85
N LEU A 83 -6.64 -0.46 26.71
CA LEU A 83 -6.45 -1.44 27.77
C LEU A 83 -4.98 -1.91 27.94
N GLY A 84 -4.06 -1.30 27.19
CA GLY A 84 -2.64 -1.68 27.19
C GLY A 84 -2.31 -2.92 26.35
N GLY A 85 -3.25 -3.37 25.53
CA GLY A 85 -3.04 -4.40 24.53
C GLY A 85 -2.55 -3.82 23.20
N ALA A 86 -2.19 -4.69 22.25
CA ALA A 86 -1.79 -4.30 20.91
C ALA A 86 -2.85 -4.71 19.88
N ALA A 87 -3.09 -3.85 18.89
CA ALA A 87 -3.87 -4.17 17.71
C ALA A 87 -2.99 -4.90 16.68
N VAL A 88 -3.55 -5.91 16.01
CA VAL A 88 -2.88 -6.71 14.98
C VAL A 88 -3.79 -6.79 13.76
N PRO A 89 -3.75 -5.83 12.85
CA PRO A 89 -4.55 -5.92 11.62
C PRO A 89 -3.98 -6.97 10.68
N VAL A 90 -4.87 -7.77 10.08
CA VAL A 90 -4.54 -8.85 9.14
C VAL A 90 -5.24 -8.59 7.80
N TYR A 91 -4.62 -9.00 6.71
CA TYR A 91 -5.19 -8.87 5.37
C TYR A 91 -6.43 -9.77 5.23
N GLN A 92 -7.57 -9.18 4.86
CA GLN A 92 -8.84 -9.90 4.69
C GLN A 92 -8.82 -10.87 3.51
N ASP A 93 -8.00 -10.60 2.49
CA ASP A 93 -7.81 -11.44 1.31
C ASP A 93 -6.79 -12.58 1.52
N SER A 94 -6.21 -12.71 2.73
CA SER A 94 -5.34 -13.84 3.05
C SER A 94 -6.13 -15.15 3.10
N ILE A 95 -5.52 -16.22 2.61
CA ILE A 95 -6.05 -17.56 2.79
C ILE A 95 -5.93 -17.99 4.28
N ALA A 96 -6.84 -18.84 4.75
CA ALA A 96 -6.89 -19.26 6.15
C ALA A 96 -5.53 -19.76 6.68
N GLN A 97 -4.77 -20.52 5.88
CA GLN A 97 -3.47 -21.08 6.29
C GLN A 97 -2.38 -20.01 6.50
N GLU A 98 -2.40 -18.92 5.73
CA GLU A 98 -1.50 -17.77 5.97
C GLU A 98 -1.89 -17.03 7.25
N MET A 99 -3.19 -16.86 7.48
CA MET A 99 -3.71 -16.27 8.72
C MET A 99 -3.30 -17.09 9.95
N ALA A 100 -3.38 -18.42 9.89
CA ALA A 100 -3.04 -19.29 11.00
C ALA A 100 -1.65 -19.01 11.58
N PHE A 101 -0.65 -18.83 10.71
CA PHE A 101 0.70 -18.49 11.15
C PHE A 101 0.73 -17.14 11.90
N VAL A 102 0.13 -16.09 11.34
CA VAL A 102 0.15 -14.74 11.92
C VAL A 102 -0.58 -14.73 13.25
N LEU A 103 -1.76 -15.35 13.32
CA LEU A 103 -2.62 -15.39 14.50
C LEU A 103 -1.96 -16.16 15.66
N ALA A 104 -1.31 -17.27 15.35
CA ALA A 104 -0.58 -18.07 16.33
C ALA A 104 0.70 -17.38 16.81
N ASP A 105 1.52 -16.81 15.90
CA ASP A 105 2.76 -16.11 16.24
C ASP A 105 2.50 -14.86 17.08
N ALA A 106 1.37 -14.18 16.83
CA ALA A 106 0.95 -12.99 17.57
C ALA A 106 0.44 -13.29 18.99
N ASP A 107 0.23 -14.54 19.38
CA ASP A 107 -0.49 -14.92 20.61
C ASP A 107 -1.88 -14.24 20.67
N THR A 108 -2.65 -14.36 19.61
CA THR A 108 -3.95 -13.70 19.46
C THR A 108 -4.94 -14.18 20.50
N LYS A 109 -5.54 -13.27 21.26
CA LYS A 109 -6.54 -13.57 22.28
C LYS A 109 -7.97 -13.31 21.78
N VAL A 110 -8.18 -12.20 21.08
CA VAL A 110 -9.46 -11.80 20.53
C VAL A 110 -9.31 -11.46 19.05
N ILE A 111 -10.25 -11.92 18.24
CA ILE A 111 -10.36 -11.52 16.82
C ILE A 111 -11.66 -10.74 16.65
N VAL A 112 -11.59 -9.61 15.94
CA VAL A 112 -12.77 -8.89 15.46
C VAL A 112 -12.81 -9.04 13.94
N ALA A 113 -13.78 -9.82 13.47
CA ALA A 113 -14.03 -10.13 12.07
C ALA A 113 -15.16 -9.26 11.53
N GLU A 114 -15.04 -8.77 10.29
CA GLU A 114 -16.08 -7.96 9.68
C GLU A 114 -17.36 -8.77 9.47
N ASP A 115 -17.27 -9.91 8.80
CA ASP A 115 -18.41 -10.68 8.28
C ASP A 115 -18.25 -12.20 8.41
N GLN A 116 -19.24 -12.92 7.86
CA GLN A 116 -19.28 -14.37 7.84
C GLN A 116 -18.06 -14.99 7.18
N GLU A 117 -17.56 -14.43 6.06
CA GLU A 117 -16.42 -14.99 5.33
C GLU A 117 -15.17 -15.02 6.23
N GLN A 118 -14.91 -13.92 6.94
CA GLN A 118 -13.76 -13.84 7.83
C GLN A 118 -13.94 -14.74 9.07
N VAL A 119 -15.17 -14.86 9.59
CA VAL A 119 -15.48 -15.80 10.68
C VAL A 119 -15.21 -17.23 10.24
N ASP A 120 -15.66 -17.64 9.06
CA ASP A 120 -15.45 -19.00 8.54
C ASP A 120 -13.97 -19.32 8.36
N LYS A 121 -13.18 -18.38 7.83
CA LYS A 121 -11.72 -18.52 7.73
C LYS A 121 -11.11 -18.79 9.12
N VAL A 122 -11.47 -17.98 10.12
CA VAL A 122 -10.94 -18.12 11.49
C VAL A 122 -11.36 -19.43 12.12
N LEU A 123 -12.64 -19.80 12.04
CA LEU A 123 -13.13 -21.07 12.60
C LEU A 123 -12.46 -22.29 11.97
N SER A 124 -12.14 -22.23 10.68
CA SER A 124 -11.45 -23.33 9.97
C SER A 124 -10.03 -23.61 10.48
N ILE A 125 -9.42 -22.65 11.20
CA ILE A 125 -8.04 -22.72 11.71
C ILE A 125 -7.95 -22.54 13.22
N GLN A 126 -9.07 -22.44 13.95
CA GLN A 126 -9.09 -22.10 15.38
C GLN A 126 -8.23 -23.04 16.24
N ASP A 127 -8.16 -24.32 15.88
CA ASP A 127 -7.34 -25.32 16.57
C ASP A 127 -5.84 -25.05 16.47
N GLN A 128 -5.42 -24.20 15.54
CA GLN A 128 -4.03 -23.79 15.34
C GLN A 128 -3.68 -22.53 16.15
N ILE A 129 -4.66 -21.91 16.83
CA ILE A 129 -4.50 -20.66 17.59
C ILE A 129 -4.81 -20.90 19.06
N PRO A 130 -3.87 -21.45 19.82
CA PRO A 130 -4.13 -21.94 21.19
C PRO A 130 -4.49 -20.85 22.21
N THR A 131 -4.21 -19.58 21.88
CA THR A 131 -4.50 -18.43 22.74
C THR A 131 -5.83 -17.75 22.45
N LEU A 132 -6.53 -18.18 21.38
CA LEU A 132 -7.80 -17.58 20.96
C LEU A 132 -8.92 -17.91 21.97
N GLU A 133 -9.51 -16.85 22.53
CA GLU A 133 -10.63 -16.99 23.47
C GLU A 133 -11.97 -16.54 22.86
N TYR A 134 -11.95 -15.48 22.02
CA TYR A 134 -13.17 -14.94 21.42
C TYR A 134 -12.98 -14.50 19.98
N VAL A 135 -14.02 -14.72 19.17
CA VAL A 135 -14.20 -14.16 17.83
C VAL A 135 -15.42 -13.26 17.86
N VAL A 136 -15.20 -11.96 17.68
CA VAL A 136 -16.26 -10.95 17.65
C VAL A 136 -16.55 -10.62 16.19
N TYR A 137 -17.82 -10.65 15.78
CA TYR A 137 -18.22 -10.29 14.42
C TYR A 137 -19.03 -8.99 14.38
N ASP A 138 -18.80 -8.22 13.32
CA ASP A 138 -19.45 -6.92 13.09
C ASP A 138 -20.79 -7.10 12.38
N ASP A 139 -20.77 -7.71 11.17
CA ASP A 139 -21.95 -7.96 10.37
C ASP A 139 -22.58 -9.30 10.75
N ASP A 140 -23.87 -9.30 11.11
CA ASP A 140 -24.61 -10.52 11.48
C ASP A 140 -25.29 -11.20 10.29
N ARG A 141 -25.19 -10.65 9.09
CA ARG A 141 -25.69 -11.28 7.87
C ARG A 141 -24.95 -12.60 7.62
N GLY A 142 -25.70 -13.65 7.37
CA GLY A 142 -25.17 -15.00 7.20
C GLY A 142 -24.83 -15.73 8.50
N MET A 143 -24.80 -15.09 9.66
CA MET A 143 -24.45 -15.68 10.95
C MET A 143 -25.59 -16.49 11.61
N LEU A 144 -26.73 -16.59 10.95
CA LEU A 144 -27.86 -17.35 11.47
C LEU A 144 -27.53 -18.86 11.54
N GLY A 145 -27.58 -19.44 12.73
CA GLY A 145 -27.31 -20.86 12.95
C GLY A 145 -25.88 -21.19 13.39
N TYR A 146 -24.99 -20.18 13.52
CA TYR A 146 -23.70 -20.36 14.18
C TYR A 146 -23.91 -20.49 15.70
N ASP A 147 -23.43 -21.59 16.30
CA ASP A 147 -23.56 -21.89 17.73
C ASP A 147 -22.19 -22.23 18.35
N ASP A 148 -21.14 -21.50 17.97
CA ASP A 148 -19.83 -21.69 18.55
C ASP A 148 -19.69 -20.82 19.81
N PRO A 149 -19.28 -21.37 20.96
CA PRO A 149 -19.20 -20.65 22.23
C PRO A 149 -18.17 -19.50 22.25
N ILE A 150 -17.21 -19.44 21.32
CA ILE A 150 -16.26 -18.34 21.22
C ILE A 150 -16.83 -17.13 20.47
N LEU A 151 -17.91 -17.29 19.70
CA LEU A 151 -18.50 -16.22 18.90
C LEU A 151 -19.27 -15.21 19.74
N ARG A 152 -19.07 -13.93 19.44
CA ARG A 152 -19.81 -12.81 20.06
C ARG A 152 -20.17 -11.77 18.98
N ARG A 153 -21.36 -11.19 19.08
CA ARG A 153 -21.69 -9.98 18.30
C ARG A 153 -20.95 -8.78 18.89
N PHE A 154 -20.58 -7.85 18.04
CA PHE A 154 -19.91 -6.61 18.46
C PHE A 154 -20.72 -5.85 19.52
N GLU A 155 -22.04 -5.70 19.30
CA GLU A 155 -22.94 -5.04 20.25
C GLU A 155 -23.05 -5.78 21.57
N ALA A 156 -22.99 -7.11 21.57
CA ALA A 156 -23.05 -7.88 22.81
C ALA A 156 -21.83 -7.62 23.70
N VAL A 157 -20.64 -7.43 23.10
CA VAL A 157 -19.43 -7.02 23.83
C VAL A 157 -19.61 -5.60 24.40
N GLN A 158 -20.16 -4.66 23.63
CA GLN A 158 -20.47 -3.32 24.13
C GLN A 158 -21.47 -3.32 25.29
N GLU A 159 -22.50 -4.18 25.22
CA GLU A 159 -23.49 -4.33 26.28
C GLU A 159 -22.87 -4.79 27.60
N LEU A 160 -21.89 -5.70 27.55
CA LEU A 160 -21.10 -6.08 28.73
C LEU A 160 -20.36 -4.89 29.34
N GLY A 161 -19.91 -3.95 28.49
CA GLY A 161 -19.17 -2.75 28.91
C GLY A 161 -20.04 -1.67 29.53
N ARG A 162 -21.29 -1.49 29.05
CA ARG A 162 -22.19 -0.40 29.51
C ARG A 162 -22.44 -0.37 31.00
N GLY A 163 -22.32 -1.48 31.70
CA GLY A 163 -22.48 -1.58 33.15
C GLY A 163 -21.19 -1.36 33.96
N LYS A 164 -20.04 -1.18 33.30
CA LYS A 164 -18.71 -1.16 33.95
C LYS A 164 -17.91 0.12 33.67
N ALA A 165 -18.59 1.26 33.59
CA ALA A 165 -18.01 2.55 33.22
C ALA A 165 -16.75 2.93 34.01
N GLY A 166 -15.74 3.45 33.28
CA GLY A 166 -14.52 4.03 33.86
C GLY A 166 -13.31 3.09 33.90
N VAL A 167 -13.37 1.89 33.37
CA VAL A 167 -12.20 1.01 33.24
C VAL A 167 -11.29 1.56 32.15
N PHE A 168 -11.86 1.92 30.98
CA PHE A 168 -11.11 2.47 29.86
C PHE A 168 -10.34 3.74 30.23
N GLU A 169 -10.99 4.75 30.84
CA GLU A 169 -10.35 6.00 31.21
C GLU A 169 -9.19 5.80 32.20
N LYS A 170 -9.39 4.93 33.20
CA LYS A 170 -8.34 4.61 34.18
C LYS A 170 -7.14 3.92 33.53
N SER A 171 -7.40 3.01 32.60
CA SER A 171 -6.34 2.32 31.85
C SER A 171 -5.58 3.30 30.96
N VAL A 172 -6.27 4.18 30.24
CA VAL A 172 -5.65 5.21 29.38
C VAL A 172 -4.81 6.18 30.21
N ASP A 173 -5.25 6.56 31.42
CA ASP A 173 -4.50 7.45 32.31
C ASP A 173 -3.20 6.81 32.83
N ALA A 174 -3.15 5.50 32.91
CA ALA A 174 -1.98 4.73 33.34
C ALA A 174 -1.10 4.23 32.18
N LEU A 175 -1.51 4.47 30.93
CA LEU A 175 -0.88 3.90 29.77
C LEU A 175 0.49 4.53 29.48
N ASP A 176 1.50 3.69 29.32
CA ASP A 176 2.83 4.12 28.91
C ASP A 176 2.83 4.44 27.39
N PRO A 177 3.25 5.65 26.97
CA PRO A 177 3.41 5.96 25.56
C PRO A 177 4.36 5.04 24.80
N ASP A 178 5.27 4.39 25.47
CA ASP A 178 6.19 3.42 24.89
C ASP A 178 5.64 1.98 24.87
N ALA A 179 4.43 1.73 25.41
CA ALA A 179 3.71 0.46 25.24
C ALA A 179 3.39 0.21 23.75
N ILE A 180 3.37 -1.08 23.35
CA ILE A 180 3.09 -1.48 21.98
C ILE A 180 1.61 -1.23 21.67
N ALA A 181 1.35 -0.38 20.68
CA ALA A 181 0.01 -0.04 20.20
C ALA A 181 -0.42 -0.86 18.99
N LEU A 182 0.54 -1.12 18.10
CA LEU A 182 0.30 -1.81 16.83
C LEU A 182 1.37 -2.86 16.60
N MET A 183 0.96 -4.05 16.18
CA MET A 183 1.86 -5.07 15.67
C MET A 183 1.45 -5.40 14.23
N SER A 184 2.26 -4.92 13.26
CA SER A 184 1.99 -5.09 11.83
C SER A 184 2.90 -6.18 11.28
N TYR A 185 2.31 -7.21 10.69
CA TYR A 185 3.07 -8.30 10.09
C TYR A 185 3.52 -7.96 8.69
N THR A 186 4.83 -7.97 8.48
CA THR A 186 5.43 -7.75 7.16
C THR A 186 5.91 -9.07 6.59
N SER A 187 5.51 -9.36 5.35
CA SER A 187 6.10 -10.45 4.59
C SER A 187 7.52 -10.04 4.20
N GLY A 188 8.51 -10.45 4.99
CA GLY A 188 9.90 -10.36 4.55
C GLY A 188 10.08 -11.08 3.20
N THR A 189 10.97 -10.58 2.36
CA THR A 189 11.31 -11.23 1.07
C THR A 189 11.95 -12.62 1.25
N THR A 190 12.20 -13.04 2.50
CA THR A 190 12.83 -14.31 2.85
C THR A 190 12.23 -14.85 4.15
N GLY A 191 11.26 -15.78 4.04
CA GLY A 191 10.74 -16.51 5.20
C GLY A 191 9.33 -16.06 5.66
N ASN A 192 8.95 -16.53 6.85
CA ASN A 192 7.67 -16.23 7.48
C ASN A 192 7.54 -14.74 7.83
N PRO A 193 6.34 -14.17 7.82
CA PRO A 193 6.09 -12.81 8.24
C PRO A 193 6.62 -12.52 9.66
N LYS A 194 7.07 -11.29 9.89
CA LYS A 194 7.57 -10.82 11.19
C LYS A 194 6.64 -9.74 11.72
N GLY A 195 6.27 -9.83 13.00
CA GLY A 195 5.46 -8.81 13.69
C GLY A 195 6.31 -7.60 14.08
N VAL A 196 6.14 -6.48 13.38
CA VAL A 196 6.79 -5.20 13.66
C VAL A 196 6.05 -4.51 14.80
N MET A 197 6.74 -4.28 15.93
CA MET A 197 6.16 -3.68 17.14
C MET A 197 6.30 -2.16 17.12
N LEU A 198 5.17 -1.45 16.99
CA LEU A 198 5.08 0.00 17.04
C LEU A 198 4.42 0.46 18.34
N SER A 199 5.08 1.38 19.06
CA SER A 199 4.52 1.96 20.28
C SER A 199 3.56 3.11 19.96
N HIS A 200 2.76 3.55 20.94
CA HIS A 200 1.96 4.75 20.81
C HIS A 200 2.84 5.95 20.44
N ARG A 201 3.99 6.12 21.08
CA ARG A 201 4.94 7.20 20.78
C ARG A 201 5.41 7.15 19.33
N ASN A 202 5.76 5.97 18.80
CA ASN A 202 6.18 5.85 17.39
C ASN A 202 5.11 6.40 16.45
N MET A 203 3.85 5.99 16.65
CA MET A 203 2.72 6.37 15.80
C MET A 203 2.37 7.86 15.96
N VAL A 204 2.28 8.35 17.20
CA VAL A 204 1.87 9.74 17.49
C VAL A 204 2.91 10.74 17.01
N GLU A 205 4.21 10.53 17.27
CA GLU A 205 5.26 11.46 16.83
C GLU A 205 5.39 11.49 15.29
N THR A 206 5.28 10.33 14.64
CA THR A 206 5.26 10.28 13.16
C THR A 206 4.05 11.02 12.59
N ALA A 207 2.87 10.84 13.18
CA ALA A 207 1.66 11.55 12.77
C ALA A 207 1.77 13.06 13.00
N LYS A 208 2.36 13.51 14.11
CA LYS A 208 2.65 14.94 14.36
C LYS A 208 3.57 15.52 13.29
N THR A 209 4.64 14.80 12.94
CA THR A 209 5.57 15.21 11.87
C THR A 209 4.85 15.35 10.53
N PHE A 210 4.01 14.38 10.17
CA PHE A 210 3.22 14.44 8.94
C PHE A 210 2.22 15.60 8.96
N CYS A 211 1.45 15.76 10.05
CA CYS A 211 0.46 16.82 10.18
C CYS A 211 1.09 18.21 10.08
N ALA A 212 2.26 18.42 10.68
CA ALA A 212 2.98 19.69 10.61
C ALA A 212 3.51 19.98 9.20
N GLY A 213 4.02 18.95 8.51
CA GLY A 213 4.56 19.08 7.14
C GLY A 213 3.49 19.41 6.09
N GLU A 214 2.29 18.85 6.24
CA GLU A 214 1.18 19.02 5.29
C GLU A 214 0.10 20.02 5.72
N ASP A 215 0.28 20.67 6.87
CA ASP A 215 -0.75 21.55 7.45
C ASP A 215 -2.13 20.84 7.51
N VAL A 216 -2.13 19.60 8.05
CA VAL A 216 -3.36 18.82 8.18
C VAL A 216 -4.28 19.47 9.20
N ARG A 217 -5.55 19.69 8.80
CA ARG A 217 -6.54 20.46 9.56
C ARG A 217 -7.70 19.55 10.00
N GLU A 218 -8.39 19.95 11.05
CA GLU A 218 -9.61 19.25 11.50
C GLU A 218 -10.75 19.22 10.44
N SER A 219 -10.69 20.11 9.42
CA SER A 219 -11.62 20.15 8.30
C SER A 219 -11.22 19.22 7.14
N ASP A 220 -10.11 18.52 7.24
CA ASP A 220 -9.67 17.59 6.21
C ASP A 220 -10.45 16.28 6.27
N ASP A 221 -10.58 15.65 5.11
CA ASP A 221 -11.25 14.37 4.91
C ASP A 221 -10.27 13.38 4.26
N PHE A 222 -10.11 12.19 4.85
CA PHE A 222 -9.36 11.08 4.26
C PHE A 222 -10.31 9.97 3.81
N LEU A 223 -10.01 9.34 2.69
CA LEU A 223 -10.65 8.09 2.31
C LEU A 223 -9.83 6.91 2.86
N SER A 224 -10.47 6.11 3.69
CA SER A 224 -9.91 4.93 4.35
C SER A 224 -10.28 3.69 3.55
N TYR A 225 -9.36 3.20 2.72
CA TYR A 225 -9.62 2.09 1.79
C TYR A 225 -8.40 1.18 1.56
N LEU A 226 -7.25 1.57 2.11
CA LEU A 226 -6.08 0.72 2.04
C LEU A 226 -6.26 -0.48 2.97
N PRO A 227 -5.63 -1.62 2.68
CA PRO A 227 -5.73 -2.77 3.58
C PRO A 227 -5.36 -2.39 5.01
N MET A 228 -6.19 -2.79 6.00
CA MET A 228 -5.95 -2.44 7.40
C MET A 228 -4.60 -2.95 7.93
N ALA A 229 -4.11 -4.07 7.38
CA ALA A 229 -2.80 -4.63 7.71
C ALA A 229 -1.62 -3.79 7.20
N TRP A 230 -1.84 -2.85 6.28
CA TRP A 230 -0.79 -1.97 5.80
C TRP A 230 -0.57 -0.81 6.78
N VAL A 231 0.67 -0.61 7.23
CA VAL A 231 1.01 0.45 8.19
C VAL A 231 0.54 1.85 7.75
N GLY A 232 0.50 2.09 6.44
CA GLY A 232 -0.02 3.35 5.88
C GLY A 232 -1.47 3.60 6.27
N GLU A 233 -2.33 2.57 6.29
CA GLU A 233 -3.71 2.71 6.74
C GLU A 233 -3.80 3.07 8.22
N SER A 234 -3.09 2.34 9.09
CA SER A 234 -3.04 2.65 10.52
C SER A 234 -2.46 4.04 10.80
N MET A 235 -1.48 4.49 9.98
CA MET A 235 -0.89 5.81 10.12
C MET A 235 -1.88 6.91 9.74
N TYR A 236 -2.51 6.84 8.54
CA TYR A 236 -3.37 7.92 8.05
C TYR A 236 -4.75 7.90 8.70
N SER A 237 -5.42 6.74 8.72
CA SER A 237 -6.81 6.64 9.18
C SER A 237 -6.94 6.59 10.70
N VAL A 238 -5.87 6.23 11.44
CA VAL A 238 -5.88 6.25 12.90
C VAL A 238 -4.98 7.36 13.45
N ALA A 239 -3.66 7.26 13.31
CA ALA A 239 -2.75 8.16 14.01
C ALA A 239 -2.90 9.62 13.55
N VAL A 240 -2.89 9.90 12.23
CA VAL A 240 -3.03 11.26 11.70
C VAL A 240 -4.41 11.84 12.01
N SER A 241 -5.49 11.06 11.88
CA SER A 241 -6.84 11.54 12.20
C SER A 241 -6.99 11.86 13.68
N LEU A 242 -6.44 11.05 14.58
CA LEU A 242 -6.47 11.29 16.02
C LEU A 242 -5.65 12.52 16.42
N VAL A 243 -4.50 12.74 15.82
CA VAL A 243 -3.62 13.89 16.09
C VAL A 243 -4.26 15.20 15.60
N SER A 244 -4.72 15.23 14.36
CA SER A 244 -5.28 16.44 13.71
C SER A 244 -6.72 16.69 14.06
N GLY A 245 -7.49 15.63 14.33
CA GLY A 245 -8.95 15.67 14.50
C GLY A 245 -9.73 15.73 13.19
N CYS A 246 -9.10 15.42 12.06
CA CYS A 246 -9.76 15.30 10.77
C CYS A 246 -10.66 14.05 10.69
N SER A 247 -11.47 13.97 9.63
CA SER A 247 -12.43 12.88 9.43
C SER A 247 -11.85 11.76 8.57
N THR A 248 -12.04 10.51 9.01
CA THR A 248 -11.78 9.30 8.24
C THR A 248 -13.09 8.81 7.61
N ASN A 249 -13.06 8.32 6.36
CA ASN A 249 -14.27 7.94 5.64
C ASN A 249 -14.08 6.56 4.99
N CYS A 250 -14.88 5.58 5.42
CA CYS A 250 -14.86 4.20 4.94
C CYS A 250 -15.82 4.06 3.74
N PRO A 251 -15.35 3.60 2.56
CA PRO A 251 -16.22 3.36 1.40
C PRO A 251 -17.16 2.18 1.67
N GLU A 252 -18.18 2.03 0.83
CA GLU A 252 -19.15 0.95 0.98
C GLU A 252 -18.54 -0.44 0.70
N SER A 253 -17.74 -0.53 -0.37
CA SER A 253 -17.00 -1.74 -0.72
C SER A 253 -15.85 -1.42 -1.68
N PRO A 254 -14.92 -2.35 -1.94
CA PRO A 254 -13.88 -2.18 -2.96
C PRO A 254 -14.44 -1.90 -4.35
N GLU A 255 -15.58 -2.51 -4.73
CA GLU A 255 -16.21 -2.33 -6.05
C GLU A 255 -16.82 -0.95 -6.22
N THR A 256 -17.21 -0.30 -5.12
CA THR A 256 -17.81 1.05 -5.15
C THR A 256 -16.81 2.16 -4.97
N LEU A 257 -15.54 1.83 -4.70
CA LEU A 257 -14.48 2.76 -4.32
C LEU A 257 -14.38 3.99 -5.24
N GLU A 258 -14.42 3.81 -6.57
CA GLU A 258 -14.33 4.92 -7.54
C GLU A 258 -15.51 5.91 -7.37
N ARG A 259 -16.71 5.39 -7.18
CA ARG A 259 -17.91 6.19 -6.95
C ARG A 259 -17.84 6.94 -5.62
N ASP A 260 -17.42 6.23 -4.57
CA ASP A 260 -17.38 6.75 -3.21
C ASP A 260 -16.28 7.80 -3.05
N LEU A 261 -15.12 7.59 -3.69
CA LEU A 261 -14.05 8.58 -3.82
C LEU A 261 -14.54 9.87 -4.47
N ARG A 262 -15.31 9.74 -5.56
CA ARG A 262 -15.88 10.89 -6.27
C ARG A 262 -16.94 11.63 -5.46
N GLU A 263 -17.81 10.90 -4.77
CA GLU A 263 -18.86 11.50 -3.92
C GLU A 263 -18.26 12.24 -2.72
N LEU A 264 -17.26 11.66 -2.07
CA LEU A 264 -16.58 12.24 -0.92
C LEU A 264 -15.74 13.45 -1.31
N GLY A 265 -14.93 13.33 -2.36
CA GLY A 265 -13.96 14.33 -2.75
C GLY A 265 -12.96 14.62 -1.62
N PRO A 266 -12.12 13.67 -1.18
CA PRO A 266 -11.25 13.86 -0.02
C PRO A 266 -10.24 15.00 -0.23
N THR A 267 -9.76 15.57 0.86
CA THR A 267 -8.74 16.64 0.84
C THR A 267 -7.33 16.08 0.85
N GLY A 268 -7.15 14.86 1.33
CA GLY A 268 -5.92 14.08 1.28
C GLY A 268 -6.16 12.70 0.68
N PHE A 269 -5.23 12.23 -0.17
CA PHE A 269 -5.36 10.94 -0.82
C PHE A 269 -4.02 10.24 -0.93
N LEU A 270 -3.97 8.98 -0.49
CA LEU A 270 -2.80 8.10 -0.63
C LEU A 270 -3.19 6.89 -1.46
N ALA A 271 -2.42 6.59 -2.48
CA ALA A 271 -2.57 5.36 -3.25
C ALA A 271 -1.22 4.74 -3.58
N SER A 272 -1.20 3.43 -3.76
CA SER A 272 -0.05 2.74 -4.32
C SER A 272 0.20 3.19 -5.77
N PRO A 273 1.40 2.98 -6.34
CA PRO A 273 1.66 3.25 -7.75
C PRO A 273 0.61 2.60 -8.67
N ARG A 274 0.26 1.35 -8.41
CA ARG A 274 -0.79 0.63 -9.18
C ARG A 274 -2.16 1.31 -9.08
N GLY A 275 -2.52 1.86 -7.92
CA GLY A 275 -3.76 2.62 -7.77
C GLY A 275 -3.79 3.85 -8.69
N TRP A 276 -2.69 4.59 -8.76
CA TRP A 276 -2.53 5.72 -9.68
C TRP A 276 -2.58 5.30 -11.15
N GLU A 277 -1.92 4.20 -11.50
CA GLU A 277 -1.93 3.63 -12.86
C GLU A 277 -3.33 3.17 -13.26
N THR A 278 -4.08 2.54 -12.35
CA THR A 278 -5.47 2.14 -12.57
C THR A 278 -6.37 3.36 -12.83
N ILE A 279 -6.25 4.41 -12.03
CA ILE A 279 -7.00 5.67 -12.23
C ILE A 279 -6.64 6.27 -13.61
N LEU A 280 -5.36 6.29 -13.99
CA LEU A 280 -4.91 6.78 -15.29
C LEU A 280 -5.48 5.95 -16.44
N SER A 281 -5.44 4.62 -16.34
CA SER A 281 -5.98 3.72 -17.36
C SER A 281 -7.48 3.94 -17.56
N GLN A 282 -8.25 4.04 -16.48
CA GLN A 282 -9.69 4.34 -16.55
C GLN A 282 -9.97 5.69 -17.20
N LEU A 283 -9.17 6.72 -16.89
CA LEU A 283 -9.29 8.04 -17.55
C LEU A 283 -8.99 7.95 -19.04
N GLN A 284 -7.98 7.18 -19.44
CA GLN A 284 -7.63 6.99 -20.85
C GLN A 284 -8.74 6.25 -21.61
N VAL A 285 -9.35 5.21 -21.02
CA VAL A 285 -10.50 4.51 -21.61
C VAL A 285 -11.66 5.49 -21.81
N LYS A 286 -12.07 6.22 -20.76
CA LYS A 286 -13.15 7.22 -20.83
C LYS A 286 -12.83 8.33 -21.87
N ALA A 287 -11.57 8.76 -21.96
CA ALA A 287 -11.13 9.74 -22.97
C ALA A 287 -11.18 9.18 -24.39
N ASN A 288 -10.83 7.91 -24.58
CA ASN A 288 -10.87 7.23 -25.88
C ASN A 288 -12.30 7.04 -26.40
N ASP A 289 -13.27 6.86 -25.50
CA ASP A 289 -14.70 6.75 -25.84
C ASP A 289 -15.34 8.11 -26.16
N THR A 290 -14.62 9.20 -25.87
CA THR A 290 -15.09 10.56 -26.15
C THR A 290 -14.83 10.91 -27.62
N THR A 291 -15.81 11.51 -28.30
CA THR A 291 -15.73 11.84 -29.74
C THR A 291 -15.86 13.34 -30.02
N GLY A 292 -15.45 13.73 -31.22
CA GLY A 292 -15.66 15.07 -31.76
C GLY A 292 -14.97 16.18 -30.96
N VAL A 293 -15.69 17.26 -30.67
CA VAL A 293 -15.17 18.47 -30.05
C VAL A 293 -14.61 18.20 -28.66
N LYS A 294 -15.26 17.34 -27.85
CA LYS A 294 -14.79 16.99 -26.50
C LYS A 294 -13.42 16.33 -26.55
N ARG A 295 -13.20 15.40 -27.49
CA ARG A 295 -11.92 14.74 -27.70
C ARG A 295 -10.83 15.74 -28.10
N TRP A 296 -11.14 16.65 -29.03
CA TRP A 296 -10.19 17.68 -29.45
C TRP A 296 -9.77 18.58 -28.28
N PHE A 297 -10.73 19.03 -27.45
CA PHE A 297 -10.42 19.81 -26.24
C PHE A 297 -9.50 19.02 -25.30
N TYR A 298 -9.89 17.77 -24.98
CA TYR A 298 -9.09 16.94 -24.07
C TYR A 298 -7.65 16.77 -24.58
N ASP A 299 -7.47 16.36 -25.83
CA ASP A 299 -6.13 16.12 -26.38
C ASP A 299 -5.29 17.40 -26.45
N THR A 300 -5.90 18.52 -26.84
CA THR A 300 -5.22 19.81 -26.95
C THR A 300 -4.71 20.27 -25.57
N PHE A 301 -5.58 20.30 -24.57
CA PHE A 301 -5.20 20.76 -23.23
C PHE A 301 -4.31 19.76 -22.50
N ARG A 302 -4.53 18.44 -22.66
CA ARG A 302 -3.63 17.41 -22.12
C ARG A 302 -2.20 17.60 -22.63
N ASN A 303 -2.04 17.70 -23.96
CA ASN A 303 -0.72 17.83 -24.56
C ASN A 303 -0.04 19.14 -24.11
N ALA A 304 -0.77 20.22 -24.04
CA ALA A 304 -0.26 21.49 -23.55
C ALA A 304 0.21 21.42 -22.08
N ALA A 305 -0.58 20.77 -21.23
CA ALA A 305 -0.25 20.62 -19.81
C ALA A 305 0.96 19.72 -19.58
N VAL A 306 1.02 18.56 -20.26
CA VAL A 306 2.15 17.62 -20.15
C VAL A 306 3.43 18.26 -20.66
N ASN A 307 3.40 18.96 -21.79
CA ASN A 307 4.56 19.68 -22.31
C ASN A 307 5.02 20.81 -21.39
N ALA A 308 4.09 21.47 -20.71
CA ALA A 308 4.42 22.50 -19.71
C ALA A 308 5.11 21.91 -18.47
N GLU A 309 4.66 20.74 -18.02
CA GLU A 309 5.30 20.05 -16.88
C GLU A 309 6.70 19.52 -17.26
N LEU A 310 6.87 19.00 -18.48
CA LEU A 310 8.17 18.62 -19.02
C LEU A 310 9.15 19.82 -19.09
N ALA A 311 8.68 20.95 -19.62
CA ALA A 311 9.51 22.18 -19.69
C ALA A 311 9.92 22.66 -18.30
N LYS A 312 9.01 22.57 -17.31
CA LYS A 312 9.29 22.91 -15.92
C LYS A 312 10.36 21.99 -15.31
N ALA A 313 10.30 20.69 -15.59
CA ALA A 313 11.30 19.72 -15.15
C ALA A 313 12.68 20.00 -15.74
N GLU A 314 12.76 20.56 -16.95
CA GLU A 314 13.99 21.00 -17.61
C GLU A 314 14.47 22.42 -17.17
N GLY A 315 13.81 23.03 -16.19
CA GLY A 315 14.13 24.41 -15.75
C GLY A 315 13.76 25.50 -16.77
N LYS A 316 12.96 25.16 -17.78
CA LYS A 316 12.49 26.10 -18.80
C LYS A 316 11.19 26.76 -18.36
N SER A 317 10.97 28.01 -18.80
CA SER A 317 9.66 28.65 -18.59
C SER A 317 8.58 27.85 -19.34
N SER A 318 7.51 27.46 -18.65
CA SER A 318 6.37 26.83 -19.32
C SER A 318 5.73 27.86 -20.23
N GLY A 319 5.73 27.62 -21.54
CA GLY A 319 5.09 28.48 -22.55
C GLY A 319 3.56 28.47 -22.50
N LEU A 320 2.97 27.90 -21.45
CA LEU A 320 1.52 27.90 -21.25
C LEU A 320 1.07 29.29 -20.78
N GLY A 321 0.54 30.10 -21.69
CA GLY A 321 -0.02 31.41 -21.34
C GLY A 321 -1.11 31.26 -20.27
N GLY A 322 -1.18 32.25 -19.37
CA GLY A 322 -2.15 32.20 -18.25
C GLY A 322 -3.59 31.94 -18.70
N LEU A 323 -3.99 32.46 -19.86
CA LEU A 323 -5.30 32.23 -20.45
C LEU A 323 -5.51 30.74 -20.82
N MET A 324 -4.51 30.09 -21.43
CA MET A 324 -4.59 28.68 -21.81
C MET A 324 -4.71 27.78 -20.57
N ARG A 325 -4.03 28.11 -19.49
CA ARG A 325 -4.15 27.41 -18.21
C ARG A 325 -5.54 27.59 -17.59
N LEU A 326 -6.10 28.82 -17.64
CA LEU A 326 -7.43 29.11 -17.12
C LEU A 326 -8.52 28.34 -17.89
N LEU A 327 -8.43 28.36 -19.24
CA LEU A 327 -9.35 27.62 -20.09
C LEU A 327 -9.22 26.10 -19.87
N GLY A 328 -8.00 25.60 -19.77
CA GLY A 328 -7.74 24.19 -19.45
C GLY A 328 -8.32 23.79 -18.09
N GLU A 329 -8.19 24.65 -17.08
CA GLU A 329 -8.77 24.41 -15.75
C GLU A 329 -10.31 24.30 -15.82
N PHE A 330 -10.94 25.20 -16.57
CA PHE A 330 -12.39 25.21 -16.66
C PHE A 330 -12.95 24.05 -17.49
N PHE A 331 -12.33 23.73 -18.64
CA PHE A 331 -12.89 22.77 -19.60
C PHE A 331 -12.36 21.34 -19.43
N VAL A 332 -11.16 21.14 -18.88
CA VAL A 332 -10.50 19.82 -18.86
C VAL A 332 -9.95 19.45 -17.48
N TYR A 333 -9.06 20.24 -16.89
CA TYR A 333 -8.33 19.81 -15.69
C TYR A 333 -9.24 19.69 -14.46
N GLY A 334 -10.06 20.73 -14.21
CA GLY A 334 -11.06 20.73 -13.13
C GLY A 334 -12.08 19.59 -13.27
N PRO A 335 -12.76 19.45 -14.42
CA PRO A 335 -13.66 18.33 -14.69
C PRO A 335 -13.02 16.95 -14.57
N VAL A 336 -11.77 16.77 -15.02
CA VAL A 336 -11.07 15.47 -14.86
C VAL A 336 -10.78 15.19 -13.39
N ARG A 337 -10.27 16.17 -12.63
CA ARG A 337 -10.06 15.99 -11.17
C ARG A 337 -11.37 15.72 -10.42
N ASP A 338 -12.48 16.35 -10.84
CA ASP A 338 -13.80 16.08 -10.28
C ASP A 338 -14.26 14.65 -10.58
N GLN A 339 -14.04 14.18 -11.82
CA GLN A 339 -14.39 12.83 -12.25
C GLN A 339 -13.66 11.73 -11.46
N ILE A 340 -12.43 11.99 -11.02
CA ILE A 340 -11.65 11.05 -10.20
C ILE A 340 -11.73 11.36 -8.68
N GLY A 341 -12.61 12.29 -8.26
CA GLY A 341 -12.82 12.64 -6.86
C GLY A 341 -11.71 13.48 -6.21
N LEU A 342 -10.71 13.96 -6.98
CA LEU A 342 -9.55 14.67 -6.44
C LEU A 342 -9.58 16.19 -6.62
N ARG A 343 -10.75 16.77 -6.90
CA ARG A 343 -10.87 18.23 -7.11
C ARG A 343 -10.55 19.03 -5.85
N ARG A 344 -10.89 18.52 -4.67
CA ARG A 344 -10.62 19.14 -3.37
C ARG A 344 -9.28 18.75 -2.77
N ALA A 345 -8.58 17.77 -3.35
CA ALA A 345 -7.35 17.24 -2.80
C ALA A 345 -6.27 18.33 -2.73
N ARG A 346 -5.79 18.57 -1.53
CA ARG A 346 -4.70 19.53 -1.24
C ARG A 346 -3.35 18.87 -1.44
N TRP A 347 -3.26 17.60 -1.11
CA TRP A 347 -2.09 16.75 -1.27
C TRP A 347 -2.52 15.31 -1.60
N CYS A 348 -1.72 14.71 -2.45
CA CYS A 348 -1.86 13.31 -2.85
C CYS A 348 -0.50 12.63 -2.78
N TYR A 349 -0.50 11.38 -2.36
CA TYR A 349 0.72 10.61 -2.22
C TYR A 349 0.71 9.32 -3.01
N THR A 350 1.91 8.92 -3.41
CA THR A 350 2.24 7.56 -3.79
C THR A 350 3.41 7.07 -2.94
N GLY A 351 3.39 5.80 -2.56
CA GLY A 351 4.45 5.20 -1.75
C GLY A 351 4.43 3.68 -1.81
N GLY A 352 5.45 3.06 -1.22
CA GLY A 352 5.62 1.61 -1.20
C GLY A 352 6.40 1.04 -2.38
N ALA A 353 6.38 1.71 -3.54
CA ALA A 353 7.18 1.43 -4.73
C ALA A 353 7.32 2.71 -5.58
N PRO A 354 8.28 2.81 -6.52
CA PRO A 354 8.39 3.92 -7.44
C PRO A 354 7.15 4.02 -8.35
N LEU A 355 6.70 5.25 -8.62
CA LEU A 355 5.64 5.53 -9.60
C LEU A 355 6.27 5.92 -10.95
N GLY A 356 5.68 5.44 -12.04
CA GLY A 356 6.08 5.79 -13.40
C GLY A 356 6.11 7.29 -13.65
N HIS A 357 7.18 7.77 -14.28
CA HIS A 357 7.37 9.21 -14.56
C HIS A 357 6.23 9.81 -15.36
N ASP A 358 5.71 9.08 -16.35
CA ASP A 358 4.62 9.56 -17.20
C ASP A 358 3.32 9.67 -16.43
N THR A 359 3.03 8.69 -15.57
CA THR A 359 1.86 8.71 -14.67
C THR A 359 1.99 9.86 -13.68
N PHE A 360 3.17 10.01 -13.05
CA PHE A 360 3.44 11.10 -12.10
C PHE A 360 3.24 12.48 -12.75
N ARG A 361 3.86 12.69 -13.92
CA ARG A 361 3.76 13.94 -14.69
C ARG A 361 2.35 14.23 -15.18
N PHE A 362 1.62 13.18 -15.62
CA PHE A 362 0.24 13.33 -16.04
C PHE A 362 -0.63 13.94 -14.93
N PHE A 363 -0.63 13.35 -13.72
CA PHE A 363 -1.44 13.88 -12.64
C PHE A 363 -1.03 15.28 -12.22
N ARG A 364 0.27 15.57 -12.15
CA ARG A 364 0.75 16.92 -11.86
C ARG A 364 0.37 17.93 -12.94
N ALA A 365 0.45 17.54 -14.20
CA ALA A 365 0.01 18.38 -15.33
C ALA A 365 -1.47 18.75 -15.24
N PHE A 366 -2.30 17.82 -14.75
CA PHE A 366 -3.72 18.05 -14.49
C PHE A 366 -4.00 18.78 -13.17
N GLY A 367 -2.98 19.21 -12.44
CA GLY A 367 -3.10 19.99 -11.21
C GLY A 367 -3.39 19.17 -9.95
N VAL A 368 -3.19 17.85 -9.99
CA VAL A 368 -3.16 17.01 -8.78
C VAL A 368 -1.81 17.23 -8.11
N ASN A 369 -1.81 17.63 -6.83
CA ASN A 369 -0.57 17.78 -6.05
C ASN A 369 -0.02 16.42 -5.63
N LEU A 370 0.37 15.60 -6.61
CA LEU A 370 0.92 14.28 -6.40
C LEU A 370 2.39 14.38 -5.98
N LYS A 371 2.72 13.68 -4.90
CA LYS A 371 4.04 13.61 -4.28
C LYS A 371 4.43 12.16 -4.02
N GLN A 372 5.71 11.86 -4.04
CA GLN A 372 6.23 10.58 -3.56
C GLN A 372 6.62 10.70 -2.08
N LEU A 373 6.38 9.63 -1.35
CA LEU A 373 6.88 9.43 0.01
C LEU A 373 7.66 8.11 0.10
N TYR A 374 8.63 8.07 1.00
CA TYR A 374 9.36 6.87 1.34
C TYR A 374 9.21 6.56 2.83
N GLY A 375 8.99 5.28 3.13
CA GLY A 375 8.91 4.73 4.47
C GLY A 375 8.70 3.22 4.43
N SER A 376 8.87 2.59 5.56
CA SER A 376 8.57 1.17 5.79
C SER A 376 7.77 1.01 7.08
N THR A 377 7.29 -0.18 7.36
CA THR A 377 6.55 -0.47 8.60
C THR A 377 7.42 -0.19 9.82
N GLU A 378 8.70 -0.51 9.77
CA GLU A 378 9.67 -0.35 10.85
C GLU A 378 9.96 1.12 11.22
N VAL A 379 9.57 2.05 10.37
CA VAL A 379 9.69 3.51 10.61
C VAL A 379 8.33 4.20 10.66
N SER A 380 7.28 3.45 11.02
CA SER A 380 5.90 3.95 11.09
C SER A 380 5.41 4.57 9.77
N GLY A 381 5.94 4.11 8.62
CA GLY A 381 5.50 4.50 7.28
C GLY A 381 6.04 5.83 6.75
N LEU A 382 6.92 6.56 7.47
CA LEU A 382 7.39 7.87 7.05
C LEU A 382 8.89 8.08 7.31
N VAL A 383 9.63 8.39 6.25
CA VAL A 383 11.03 8.83 6.31
C VAL A 383 11.21 10.14 5.55
N SER A 384 10.80 10.18 4.28
CA SER A 384 10.96 11.36 3.43
C SER A 384 9.71 11.62 2.61
N VAL A 385 9.52 12.89 2.24
CA VAL A 385 8.37 13.38 1.46
C VAL A 385 8.82 14.47 0.51
N GLN A 386 8.28 14.46 -0.69
CA GLN A 386 8.50 15.53 -1.67
C GLN A 386 7.77 16.81 -1.28
N GLY A 387 8.39 17.95 -1.58
CA GLY A 387 7.74 19.26 -1.46
C GLY A 387 6.77 19.55 -2.62
N ASP A 388 5.85 20.51 -2.40
CA ASP A 388 4.81 20.87 -3.38
C ASP A 388 5.35 21.43 -4.68
N ALA A 389 6.40 22.25 -4.61
CA ALA A 389 6.83 23.08 -5.74
C ALA A 389 7.65 22.32 -6.80
N ASN A 390 8.53 21.41 -6.38
CA ASN A 390 9.56 20.79 -7.23
C ASN A 390 9.60 19.26 -7.02
N ALA A 391 8.47 18.60 -7.13
CA ALA A 391 8.44 17.15 -7.03
C ALA A 391 9.13 16.53 -8.27
N ASN A 392 10.27 15.89 -8.02
CA ASN A 392 11.05 15.17 -9.03
C ASN A 392 10.63 13.70 -9.02
N PRO A 393 10.18 13.10 -10.14
CA PRO A 393 9.74 11.71 -10.17
C PRO A 393 10.85 10.68 -9.81
N ASP A 394 12.12 11.09 -9.82
CA ASP A 394 13.25 10.21 -9.48
C ASP A 394 13.52 10.13 -7.97
N THR A 395 12.98 11.05 -7.15
CA THR A 395 13.29 11.15 -5.72
C THR A 395 12.05 10.94 -4.85
N SER A 396 12.25 10.57 -3.60
CA SER A 396 11.20 10.51 -2.57
C SER A 396 11.18 11.76 -1.67
N GLY A 397 11.86 12.84 -2.09
CA GLY A 397 11.93 14.10 -1.35
C GLY A 397 12.96 14.09 -0.23
N LYS A 398 12.85 15.09 0.64
CA LYS A 398 13.78 15.27 1.76
C LYS A 398 13.33 14.47 2.98
N PRO A 399 14.28 14.03 3.84
CA PRO A 399 13.93 13.52 5.15
C PRO A 399 13.02 14.51 5.89
N CYS A 400 11.97 13.99 6.52
CA CYS A 400 11.03 14.82 7.27
C CYS A 400 11.70 15.41 8.52
N PRO A 401 11.22 16.54 9.05
CA PRO A 401 11.76 17.14 10.27
C PRO A 401 11.83 16.14 11.43
N GLY A 402 12.98 16.08 12.10
CA GLY A 402 13.22 15.14 13.21
C GLY A 402 13.60 13.71 12.79
N ILE A 403 13.76 13.47 11.49
CA ILE A 403 14.24 12.19 10.95
C ILE A 403 15.66 12.37 10.42
N GLU A 404 16.59 11.62 10.96
CA GLU A 404 17.98 11.59 10.52
C GLU A 404 18.16 10.44 9.53
N VAL A 405 18.76 10.76 8.36
CA VAL A 405 19.09 9.79 7.33
C VAL A 405 20.57 9.87 7.01
N LYS A 406 21.24 8.74 6.95
CA LYS A 406 22.60 8.61 6.42
C LYS A 406 22.71 7.41 5.49
N ILE A 407 23.68 7.45 4.60
CA ILE A 407 24.00 6.34 3.70
C ILE A 407 25.17 5.57 4.32
N GLY A 408 24.95 4.29 4.57
CA GLY A 408 25.92 3.37 5.11
C GLY A 408 26.65 2.60 4.01
N ASP A 409 27.27 1.47 4.41
CA ASP A 409 27.95 0.56 3.49
C ASP A 409 26.95 0.01 2.45
N ASN A 410 27.45 -0.31 1.25
CA ASN A 410 26.65 -0.80 0.13
C ASN A 410 25.47 0.12 -0.24
N SER A 411 25.63 1.43 -0.02
CA SER A 411 24.57 2.42 -0.25
C SER A 411 23.30 2.21 0.59
N GLU A 412 23.36 1.45 1.69
CA GLU A 412 22.20 1.20 2.54
C GLU A 412 21.72 2.47 3.23
N ILE A 413 20.42 2.70 3.18
CA ILE A 413 19.76 3.81 3.88
C ILE A 413 19.62 3.46 5.35
N LEU A 414 20.17 4.30 6.21
CA LEU A 414 20.11 4.17 7.66
C LEU A 414 19.24 5.31 8.23
N VAL A 415 18.29 4.96 9.10
CA VAL A 415 17.31 5.91 9.62
C VAL A 415 17.33 5.95 11.15
N LYS A 416 17.27 7.16 11.72
CA LYS A 416 17.04 7.37 13.14
C LYS A 416 15.91 8.37 13.32
N SER A 417 14.84 7.97 14.02
CA SER A 417 13.68 8.81 14.25
C SER A 417 12.85 8.31 15.44
N PRO A 418 11.97 9.14 16.00
CA PRO A 418 10.99 8.69 16.99
C PRO A 418 10.03 7.63 16.47
N GLY A 419 9.84 7.55 15.13
CA GLY A 419 8.98 6.56 14.46
C GLY A 419 9.60 5.19 14.29
N VAL A 420 10.89 4.98 14.61
CA VAL A 420 11.55 3.68 14.51
C VAL A 420 10.96 2.70 15.53
N PHE A 421 10.61 1.53 15.08
CA PHE A 421 9.93 0.47 15.82
C PHE A 421 10.72 -0.02 17.06
N LYS A 422 10.04 -0.76 17.93
CA LYS A 422 10.67 -1.34 19.14
C LYS A 422 11.41 -2.64 18.88
N GLY A 423 11.17 -3.28 17.75
CA GLY A 423 11.76 -4.55 17.34
C GLY A 423 10.73 -5.51 16.73
N TYR A 424 11.20 -6.70 16.36
CA TYR A 424 10.36 -7.78 15.85
C TYR A 424 9.90 -8.68 16.99
N TYR A 425 8.59 -8.92 17.05
CA TYR A 425 7.99 -9.76 18.09
C TYR A 425 8.61 -11.16 18.11
N LYS A 426 9.04 -11.65 19.29
CA LYS A 426 9.71 -12.95 19.49
C LYS A 426 10.95 -13.19 18.60
N ARG A 427 11.61 -12.13 18.10
CA ARG A 427 12.75 -12.25 17.16
C ARG A 427 13.86 -11.26 17.57
N GLU A 428 14.46 -11.48 18.76
CA GLU A 428 15.50 -10.59 19.32
C GLU A 428 16.76 -10.55 18.43
N ASP A 429 17.18 -11.69 17.88
CA ASP A 429 18.35 -11.75 17.01
C ASP A 429 18.12 -10.93 15.73
N ALA A 430 16.97 -11.12 15.06
CA ALA A 430 16.61 -10.34 13.89
C ALA A 430 16.46 -8.84 14.21
N THR A 431 16.05 -8.50 15.42
CA THR A 431 15.99 -7.11 15.89
C THR A 431 17.38 -6.53 16.03
N ARG A 432 18.32 -7.23 16.66
CA ARG A 432 19.71 -6.77 16.80
C ARG A 432 20.42 -6.56 15.48
N GLU A 433 20.20 -7.44 14.52
CA GLU A 433 20.84 -7.37 13.18
C GLU A 433 20.47 -6.10 12.40
N VAL A 434 19.29 -5.54 12.64
CA VAL A 434 18.80 -4.35 11.91
C VAL A 434 19.10 -3.02 12.60
N PHE A 435 19.80 -3.02 13.72
CA PHE A 435 20.29 -1.80 14.35
C PHE A 435 21.81 -1.70 14.29
N THR A 436 22.31 -0.49 14.06
CA THR A 436 23.73 -0.17 14.16
C THR A 436 24.10 0.14 15.62
N ASP A 437 25.40 0.08 15.96
CA ASP A 437 25.88 0.37 17.30
C ASP A 437 25.57 1.81 17.76
N ASP A 438 25.42 2.76 16.82
CA ASP A 438 25.06 4.16 17.07
C ASP A 438 23.53 4.42 17.00
N GLY A 439 22.74 3.33 16.94
CA GLY A 439 21.28 3.35 17.10
C GLY A 439 20.50 3.74 15.84
N TYR A 440 21.07 3.62 14.64
CA TYR A 440 20.31 3.74 13.40
C TYR A 440 19.69 2.40 13.02
N PHE A 441 18.49 2.48 12.47
CA PHE A 441 17.81 1.35 11.86
C PHE A 441 18.33 1.17 10.42
N ARG A 442 18.69 -0.06 10.08
CA ARG A 442 19.07 -0.51 8.74
C ARG A 442 17.81 -0.84 7.95
N THR A 443 17.47 -0.01 6.96
CA THR A 443 16.22 -0.19 6.21
C THR A 443 16.24 -1.41 5.28
N GLY A 444 17.44 -1.87 4.92
CA GLY A 444 17.62 -2.87 3.88
C GLY A 444 17.35 -2.34 2.48
N ASP A 445 17.13 -1.04 2.31
CA ASP A 445 16.99 -0.36 1.03
C ASP A 445 18.28 0.37 0.68
N ALA A 446 18.69 0.33 -0.58
CA ALA A 446 19.81 1.09 -1.11
C ALA A 446 19.33 2.42 -1.68
N GLY A 447 20.08 3.48 -1.45
CA GLY A 447 19.75 4.79 -1.95
C GLY A 447 20.91 5.78 -1.94
N VAL A 448 20.64 6.96 -2.43
CA VAL A 448 21.56 8.10 -2.46
C VAL A 448 20.86 9.32 -1.89
N LEU A 449 21.53 10.02 -1.00
CA LEU A 449 21.14 11.35 -0.57
C LEU A 449 21.87 12.37 -1.46
N ASP A 450 21.12 13.07 -2.30
CA ASP A 450 21.70 14.10 -3.19
C ASP A 450 22.21 15.27 -2.37
N GLU A 451 23.51 15.54 -2.45
CA GLU A 451 24.17 16.59 -1.64
C GLU A 451 23.67 18.00 -1.96
N LYS A 452 23.16 18.23 -3.18
CA LYS A 452 22.73 19.57 -3.63
C LYS A 452 21.30 19.88 -3.24
N SER A 453 20.39 18.92 -3.49
CA SER A 453 18.97 19.09 -3.19
C SER A 453 18.61 18.65 -1.76
N GLY A 454 19.38 17.73 -1.17
CA GLY A 454 19.07 17.06 0.08
C GLY A 454 17.93 16.04 -0.06
N GLU A 455 17.60 15.65 -1.29
CA GLU A 455 16.54 14.68 -1.56
C GLU A 455 17.07 13.25 -1.58
N LEU A 456 16.25 12.31 -1.16
CA LEU A 456 16.56 10.88 -1.10
C LEU A 456 16.10 10.20 -2.40
N LEU A 457 17.03 9.55 -3.07
CA LEU A 457 16.78 8.67 -4.22
C LEU A 457 16.84 7.21 -3.73
N ILE A 458 15.76 6.48 -3.89
CA ILE A 458 15.71 5.04 -3.60
C ILE A 458 16.11 4.29 -4.87
N ILE A 459 17.07 3.38 -4.77
CA ILE A 459 17.59 2.64 -5.92
C ILE A 459 16.96 1.25 -6.00
N ASP A 460 17.08 0.47 -4.91
CA ASP A 460 16.61 -0.92 -4.84
C ASP A 460 16.70 -1.44 -3.38
N ARG A 461 16.39 -2.72 -3.16
CA ARG A 461 16.77 -3.41 -1.94
C ARG A 461 18.29 -3.60 -1.89
N ALA A 462 18.94 -3.25 -0.79
CA ALA A 462 20.39 -3.30 -0.67
C ALA A 462 20.97 -4.71 -0.97
N LYS A 463 20.24 -5.76 -0.61
CA LYS A 463 20.62 -7.16 -0.89
C LYS A 463 20.38 -7.61 -2.34
N ASP A 464 19.51 -6.90 -3.07
CA ASP A 464 19.14 -7.25 -4.45
C ASP A 464 20.02 -6.49 -5.46
N VAL A 465 20.75 -5.47 -4.99
CA VAL A 465 21.77 -4.79 -5.81
C VAL A 465 22.97 -5.73 -5.98
N GLY A 466 23.11 -6.25 -7.19
CA GLY A 466 24.17 -7.15 -7.59
C GLY A 466 25.15 -6.50 -8.56
N LYS A 467 25.92 -7.35 -9.23
CA LYS A 467 26.88 -6.94 -10.28
C LYS A 467 26.76 -7.86 -11.48
N MET A 468 26.77 -7.25 -12.66
CA MET A 468 26.94 -8.00 -13.91
C MET A 468 28.30 -8.71 -13.96
N ALA A 469 28.50 -9.64 -14.89
CA ALA A 469 29.75 -10.36 -15.04
C ALA A 469 30.95 -9.44 -15.32
N ASP A 470 30.73 -8.27 -15.91
CA ASP A 470 31.76 -7.24 -16.17
C ASP A 470 32.03 -6.32 -14.96
N GLY A 471 31.32 -6.54 -13.83
CA GLY A 471 31.41 -5.71 -12.62
C GLY A 471 30.49 -4.50 -12.59
N THR A 472 29.72 -4.25 -13.64
CA THR A 472 28.73 -3.15 -13.66
C THR A 472 27.66 -3.38 -12.59
N ALA A 473 27.30 -2.33 -11.86
CA ALA A 473 26.21 -2.42 -10.86
C ALA A 473 24.89 -2.78 -11.54
N TYR A 474 24.19 -3.75 -10.97
CA TYR A 474 22.90 -4.25 -11.44
C TYR A 474 21.85 -4.01 -10.34
N ALA A 475 20.88 -3.17 -10.62
CA ALA A 475 19.75 -2.88 -9.73
C ALA A 475 18.46 -3.34 -10.43
N PRO A 476 17.95 -4.55 -10.11
CA PRO A 476 16.80 -5.13 -10.81
C PRO A 476 15.55 -4.27 -10.75
N GLN A 477 15.20 -3.74 -9.57
CA GLN A 477 13.98 -2.95 -9.40
C GLN A 477 14.01 -1.65 -10.23
N PHE A 478 15.18 -1.06 -10.43
CA PHE A 478 15.32 0.12 -11.29
C PHE A 478 14.91 -0.18 -12.76
N ILE A 479 15.32 -1.34 -13.29
CA ILE A 479 14.99 -1.77 -14.66
C ILE A 479 13.49 -2.12 -14.75
N GLU A 480 13.00 -2.88 -13.79
CA GLU A 480 11.61 -3.35 -13.73
C GLU A 480 10.63 -2.19 -13.59
N SER A 481 10.94 -1.23 -12.73
CA SER A 481 10.12 -0.02 -12.59
C SER A 481 10.01 0.75 -13.89
N LYS A 482 11.11 0.86 -14.66
CA LYS A 482 11.07 1.50 -15.98
C LYS A 482 10.24 0.72 -17.00
N LEU A 483 10.24 -0.60 -16.96
CA LEU A 483 9.40 -1.45 -17.81
C LEU A 483 7.93 -1.31 -17.44
N LYS A 484 7.62 -1.28 -16.16
CA LYS A 484 6.25 -1.10 -15.64
C LYS A 484 5.66 0.30 -15.89
N TYR A 485 6.43 1.24 -16.40
CA TYR A 485 5.90 2.51 -16.89
C TYR A 485 5.07 2.36 -18.17
N SER A 486 5.18 1.21 -18.84
CA SER A 486 4.28 0.85 -19.94
C SER A 486 2.94 0.37 -19.38
N ALA A 487 1.83 0.96 -19.84
CA ALA A 487 0.48 0.53 -19.47
C ALA A 487 0.17 -0.93 -19.89
N TYR A 488 0.97 -1.51 -20.76
CA TYR A 488 0.81 -2.89 -21.23
C TYR A 488 1.49 -3.93 -20.33
N ILE A 489 2.34 -3.50 -19.38
CA ILE A 489 3.13 -4.37 -18.50
C ILE A 489 2.59 -4.27 -17.07
N SER A 490 2.02 -5.36 -16.57
CA SER A 490 1.56 -5.49 -15.18
C SER A 490 2.74 -5.69 -14.23
N GLU A 491 3.66 -6.61 -14.58
CA GLU A 491 4.83 -6.90 -13.76
C GLU A 491 6.03 -7.29 -14.64
N ALA A 492 7.23 -7.03 -14.13
CA ALA A 492 8.48 -7.40 -14.78
C ALA A 492 9.46 -7.95 -13.73
N VAL A 493 10.14 -9.04 -14.06
CA VAL A 493 11.18 -9.65 -13.21
C VAL A 493 12.46 -9.76 -14.00
N SER A 494 13.47 -8.99 -13.62
CA SER A 494 14.75 -8.95 -14.33
C SER A 494 15.80 -9.87 -13.67
N PHE A 495 16.67 -10.42 -14.50
CA PHE A 495 17.81 -11.27 -14.11
C PHE A 495 19.07 -10.72 -14.77
N GLY A 496 20.15 -10.58 -14.02
CA GLY A 496 21.41 -10.00 -14.52
C GLY A 496 22.59 -10.19 -13.56
N ASP A 497 22.34 -10.53 -12.30
CA ASP A 497 23.41 -10.71 -11.30
C ASP A 497 24.33 -11.86 -11.69
N GLY A 498 25.64 -11.58 -11.80
CA GLY A 498 26.66 -12.51 -12.27
C GLY A 498 26.53 -12.93 -13.74
N ARG A 499 25.69 -12.27 -14.55
CA ARG A 499 25.40 -12.62 -15.95
C ARG A 499 25.99 -11.61 -16.93
N ASP A 500 26.15 -12.04 -18.19
CA ASP A 500 26.71 -11.20 -19.26
C ASP A 500 25.74 -10.16 -19.80
N PHE A 501 24.44 -10.36 -19.59
CA PHE A 501 23.38 -9.44 -20.03
C PHE A 501 22.13 -9.56 -19.15
N VAL A 502 21.24 -8.58 -19.26
CA VAL A 502 19.94 -8.58 -18.55
C VAL A 502 18.88 -9.28 -19.39
N SER A 503 18.15 -10.20 -18.76
CA SER A 503 16.92 -10.80 -19.31
C SER A 503 15.73 -10.51 -18.41
N VAL A 504 14.50 -10.56 -18.97
CA VAL A 504 13.28 -10.18 -18.23
C VAL A 504 12.13 -11.14 -18.52
N MET A 505 11.46 -11.60 -17.46
CA MET A 505 10.10 -12.17 -17.55
C MET A 505 9.08 -11.04 -17.40
N ILE A 506 8.05 -11.01 -18.24
CA ILE A 506 7.02 -9.97 -18.23
C ILE A 506 5.64 -10.60 -18.10
N ALA A 507 4.87 -10.07 -17.14
CA ALA A 507 3.42 -10.26 -17.08
C ALA A 507 2.74 -9.06 -17.74
N ILE A 508 1.80 -9.32 -18.65
CA ILE A 508 1.05 -8.26 -19.34
C ILE A 508 -0.12 -7.77 -18.50
N ASP A 509 -0.50 -6.50 -18.64
CA ASP A 509 -1.79 -6.03 -18.13
C ASP A 509 -2.93 -6.53 -19.03
N GLN A 510 -3.68 -7.52 -18.54
CA GLN A 510 -4.73 -8.19 -19.31
C GLN A 510 -5.79 -7.22 -19.81
N SER A 511 -6.17 -6.25 -19.01
CA SER A 511 -7.22 -5.29 -19.33
C SER A 511 -6.78 -4.36 -20.46
N THR A 512 -5.60 -3.79 -20.35
CA THR A 512 -5.05 -2.83 -21.32
C THR A 512 -4.66 -3.52 -22.64
N VAL A 513 -3.98 -4.67 -22.55
CA VAL A 513 -3.58 -5.45 -23.74
C VAL A 513 -4.80 -6.06 -24.41
N GLY A 514 -5.79 -6.53 -23.65
CA GLY A 514 -7.07 -7.04 -24.20
C GLY A 514 -7.81 -5.97 -24.99
N ASN A 515 -8.00 -4.79 -24.41
CA ASN A 515 -8.60 -3.64 -25.13
C ASN A 515 -7.82 -3.24 -26.37
N TRP A 516 -6.49 -3.30 -26.32
CA TRP A 516 -5.65 -3.06 -27.50
C TRP A 516 -5.86 -4.14 -28.57
N ALA A 517 -5.85 -5.42 -28.19
CA ALA A 517 -6.06 -6.56 -29.09
C ALA A 517 -7.44 -6.49 -29.77
N GLU A 518 -8.50 -6.18 -29.04
CA GLU A 518 -9.85 -5.98 -29.58
C GLU A 518 -9.89 -4.88 -30.66
N LYS A 519 -9.23 -3.74 -30.38
CA LYS A 519 -9.13 -2.63 -31.36
C LYS A 519 -8.34 -3.00 -32.60
N GLN A 520 -7.40 -3.95 -32.51
CA GLN A 520 -6.65 -4.50 -33.65
C GLN A 520 -7.37 -5.68 -34.33
N GLY A 521 -8.52 -6.12 -33.79
CA GLY A 521 -9.25 -7.29 -34.31
C GLY A 521 -8.55 -8.63 -34.04
N ILE A 522 -7.72 -8.71 -32.99
CA ILE A 522 -6.98 -9.91 -32.60
C ILE A 522 -7.84 -10.74 -31.65
N PRO A 523 -8.32 -11.92 -32.02
CA PRO A 523 -9.12 -12.76 -31.14
C PRO A 523 -8.24 -13.48 -30.12
N TYR A 524 -8.71 -13.56 -28.87
CA TYR A 524 -8.09 -14.34 -27.81
C TYR A 524 -9.15 -14.95 -26.88
N THR A 525 -8.78 -15.99 -26.14
CA THR A 525 -9.71 -16.72 -25.25
C THR A 525 -9.48 -16.47 -23.77
N ASN A 526 -8.23 -16.31 -23.36
CA ASN A 526 -7.83 -16.09 -21.97
C ASN A 526 -6.47 -15.40 -21.90
N TYR A 527 -5.98 -15.16 -20.68
CA TYR A 527 -4.68 -14.51 -20.46
C TYR A 527 -3.53 -15.22 -21.16
N ALA A 528 -3.43 -16.56 -21.02
CA ALA A 528 -2.35 -17.33 -21.59
C ALA A 528 -2.33 -17.26 -23.12
N ASP A 529 -3.50 -17.32 -23.78
CA ASP A 529 -3.62 -17.14 -25.21
C ASP A 529 -3.26 -15.71 -25.64
N LEU A 530 -3.74 -14.70 -24.92
CA LEU A 530 -3.44 -13.29 -25.20
C LEU A 530 -1.95 -13.01 -25.11
N SER A 531 -1.30 -13.42 -24.02
CA SER A 531 0.14 -13.15 -23.78
C SER A 531 1.04 -13.82 -24.82
N GLN A 532 0.62 -14.95 -25.43
CA GLN A 532 1.43 -15.67 -26.40
C GLN A 532 1.16 -15.26 -27.87
N LYS A 533 0.25 -14.30 -28.11
CA LYS A 533 0.03 -13.77 -29.49
C LYS A 533 1.28 -13.09 -30.04
N PRO A 534 1.66 -13.34 -31.30
CA PRO A 534 2.80 -12.67 -31.93
C PRO A 534 2.73 -11.16 -31.87
N GLU A 535 1.55 -10.60 -32.12
CA GLU A 535 1.30 -9.15 -32.12
C GLU A 535 1.50 -8.52 -30.72
N VAL A 536 1.12 -9.24 -29.66
CA VAL A 536 1.34 -8.80 -28.28
C VAL A 536 2.83 -8.83 -27.93
N ARG A 537 3.56 -9.86 -28.42
CA ARG A 537 5.02 -9.91 -28.21
C ARG A 537 5.73 -8.77 -28.94
N GLU A 538 5.30 -8.40 -30.15
CA GLU A 538 5.83 -7.24 -30.88
C GLU A 538 5.52 -5.93 -30.14
N LEU A 539 4.30 -5.79 -29.61
CA LEU A 539 3.92 -4.65 -28.77
C LEU A 539 4.88 -4.48 -27.59
N ILE A 540 5.09 -5.55 -26.83
CA ILE A 540 5.98 -5.54 -25.66
C ILE A 540 7.45 -5.36 -26.05
N ALA A 541 7.90 -5.94 -27.17
CA ALA A 541 9.24 -5.69 -27.71
C ALA A 541 9.48 -4.20 -28.00
N GLY A 542 8.49 -3.52 -28.57
CA GLY A 542 8.53 -2.06 -28.79
C GLY A 542 8.65 -1.27 -27.47
N GLU A 543 7.93 -1.68 -26.43
CA GLU A 543 8.02 -1.05 -25.11
C GLU A 543 9.40 -1.27 -24.47
N ILE A 544 9.96 -2.47 -24.55
CA ILE A 544 11.31 -2.77 -24.06
C ILE A 544 12.36 -1.94 -24.83
N ALA A 545 12.26 -1.85 -26.15
CA ALA A 545 13.17 -1.04 -26.96
C ALA A 545 13.12 0.43 -26.52
N ARG A 546 11.93 0.98 -26.25
CA ARG A 546 11.76 2.34 -25.73
C ARG A 546 12.45 2.51 -24.37
N VAL A 547 12.28 1.57 -23.45
CA VAL A 547 12.92 1.61 -22.13
C VAL A 547 14.45 1.49 -22.25
N ASN A 548 14.94 0.62 -23.13
CA ASN A 548 16.38 0.43 -23.38
C ASN A 548 17.09 1.74 -23.80
N THR A 549 16.40 2.69 -24.45
CA THR A 549 16.98 4.00 -24.77
C THR A 549 17.31 4.84 -23.53
N THR A 550 16.71 4.54 -22.39
CA THR A 550 16.88 5.25 -21.12
C THR A 550 17.81 4.53 -20.15
N LEU A 551 18.25 3.32 -20.50
CA LEU A 551 19.15 2.51 -19.68
C LEU A 551 20.59 2.61 -20.15
N PRO A 552 21.58 2.56 -19.22
CA PRO A 552 22.98 2.37 -19.59
C PRO A 552 23.17 1.09 -20.42
N ASP A 553 24.06 1.11 -21.38
CA ASP A 553 24.26 0.02 -22.35
C ASP A 553 24.48 -1.34 -21.71
N ALA A 554 25.23 -1.40 -20.62
CA ALA A 554 25.57 -2.63 -19.91
C ALA A 554 24.35 -3.32 -19.26
N VAL A 555 23.32 -2.56 -18.88
CA VAL A 555 22.12 -3.09 -18.21
C VAL A 555 20.87 -3.06 -19.07
N ARG A 556 21.02 -2.88 -20.39
CA ARG A 556 19.89 -3.01 -21.32
C ARG A 556 19.38 -4.44 -21.36
N VAL A 557 18.06 -4.56 -21.41
CA VAL A 557 17.40 -5.85 -21.61
C VAL A 557 17.77 -6.41 -22.98
N LYS A 558 18.32 -7.61 -23.03
CA LYS A 558 18.70 -8.30 -24.28
C LYS A 558 17.72 -9.39 -24.66
N ARG A 559 17.10 -10.06 -23.70
CA ARG A 559 16.15 -11.15 -23.96
C ARG A 559 14.96 -11.04 -23.02
N PHE A 560 13.78 -11.43 -23.51
CA PHE A 560 12.57 -11.44 -22.70
C PHE A 560 11.63 -12.58 -23.08
N LEU A 561 10.68 -12.88 -22.22
CA LEU A 561 9.52 -13.71 -22.51
C LEU A 561 8.28 -13.16 -21.80
N LEU A 562 7.09 -13.52 -22.30
CA LEU A 562 5.81 -13.20 -21.68
C LEU A 562 5.32 -14.40 -20.87
N LEU A 563 4.95 -14.16 -19.61
CA LEU A 563 4.36 -15.18 -18.75
C LEU A 563 2.95 -15.56 -19.22
N ALA A 564 2.55 -16.81 -19.01
CA ALA A 564 1.21 -17.30 -19.33
C ALA A 564 0.16 -17.00 -18.25
N LYS A 565 0.57 -16.40 -17.14
CA LYS A 565 -0.29 -15.91 -16.04
C LYS A 565 0.32 -14.66 -15.42
N ASP A 566 -0.50 -13.88 -14.71
CA ASP A 566 0.04 -12.81 -13.84
C ASP A 566 0.74 -13.43 -12.62
N LEU A 567 1.63 -12.66 -11.99
CA LEU A 567 2.24 -13.05 -10.72
C LEU A 567 1.24 -12.82 -9.58
N ASP A 568 1.12 -13.80 -8.70
CA ASP A 568 0.08 -13.82 -7.68
C ASP A 568 0.65 -14.02 -6.26
N ALA A 569 -0.08 -13.46 -5.27
CA ALA A 569 0.28 -13.57 -3.87
C ALA A 569 -0.05 -14.96 -3.30
N ASP A 570 -1.13 -15.60 -3.75
CA ASP A 570 -1.53 -16.94 -3.32
C ASP A 570 -0.55 -18.02 -3.82
N ASP A 571 0.12 -17.73 -4.95
CA ASP A 571 1.23 -18.53 -5.46
C ASP A 571 2.59 -18.17 -4.82
N ALA A 572 2.60 -17.31 -3.83
CA ALA A 572 3.80 -16.82 -3.14
C ALA A 572 4.83 -16.11 -4.03
N GLU A 573 4.46 -15.66 -5.23
CA GLU A 573 5.36 -14.97 -6.18
C GLU A 573 5.54 -13.49 -5.84
N VAL A 574 4.47 -12.88 -5.32
CA VAL A 574 4.48 -11.53 -4.79
C VAL A 574 3.94 -11.51 -3.35
N THR A 575 4.20 -10.44 -2.63
CA THR A 575 3.56 -10.21 -1.32
C THR A 575 2.13 -9.67 -1.53
N ARG A 576 1.30 -9.63 -0.48
CA ARG A 576 -0.03 -8.97 -0.52
C ARG A 576 0.06 -7.49 -0.90
N THR A 577 1.20 -6.84 -0.65
CA THR A 577 1.52 -5.48 -1.14
C THR A 577 2.16 -5.46 -2.53
N ARG A 578 2.09 -6.56 -3.30
CA ARG A 578 2.60 -6.69 -4.67
C ARG A 578 4.11 -6.49 -4.82
N LYS A 579 4.91 -6.75 -3.79
CA LYS A 579 6.38 -6.77 -3.88
C LYS A 579 6.85 -8.14 -4.32
N LEU A 580 7.77 -8.20 -5.29
CA LEU A 580 8.35 -9.44 -5.83
C LEU A 580 9.10 -10.25 -4.75
N ARG A 581 8.84 -11.54 -4.68
CA ARG A 581 9.60 -12.49 -3.86
C ARG A 581 10.67 -13.14 -4.71
N ARG A 582 11.74 -12.38 -5.03
CA ARG A 582 12.78 -12.73 -6.02
C ARG A 582 13.39 -14.10 -5.85
N ALA A 583 13.76 -14.48 -4.61
CA ALA A 583 14.37 -15.78 -4.35
C ALA A 583 13.41 -16.92 -4.71
N TYR A 584 12.15 -16.81 -4.34
CA TYR A 584 11.10 -17.78 -4.67
C TYR A 584 10.84 -17.83 -6.19
N ILE A 585 10.75 -16.68 -6.84
CA ILE A 585 10.59 -16.60 -8.30
C ILE A 585 11.80 -17.22 -9.01
N ALA A 586 13.02 -16.95 -8.56
CA ALA A 586 14.23 -17.50 -9.15
C ALA A 586 14.27 -19.04 -9.04
N GLU A 587 13.84 -19.61 -7.93
CA GLU A 587 13.73 -21.06 -7.74
C GLU A 587 12.63 -21.65 -8.62
N ARG A 588 11.42 -21.07 -8.57
CA ARG A 588 10.24 -21.55 -9.29
C ARG A 588 10.42 -21.51 -10.82
N TYR A 589 11.06 -20.46 -11.32
CA TYR A 589 11.29 -20.22 -12.74
C TYR A 589 12.72 -20.54 -13.19
N ALA A 590 13.47 -21.34 -12.42
CA ALA A 590 14.85 -21.72 -12.77
C ALA A 590 15.00 -22.24 -14.21
N PRO A 591 14.09 -23.10 -14.77
CA PRO A 591 14.18 -23.53 -16.16
C PRO A 591 14.07 -22.40 -17.18
N VAL A 592 13.32 -21.33 -16.87
CA VAL A 592 13.19 -20.14 -17.71
C VAL A 592 14.50 -19.35 -17.68
N ILE A 593 15.05 -19.15 -16.48
CA ILE A 593 16.32 -18.43 -16.31
C ILE A 593 17.45 -19.14 -17.05
N ASP A 594 17.53 -20.46 -16.94
CA ASP A 594 18.53 -21.25 -17.67
C ASP A 594 18.35 -21.16 -19.19
N ALA A 595 17.10 -21.12 -19.67
CA ALA A 595 16.80 -20.97 -21.10
C ALA A 595 17.17 -19.56 -21.63
N PHE A 596 17.08 -18.52 -20.81
CA PHE A 596 17.53 -17.17 -21.20
C PHE A 596 19.01 -17.12 -21.54
N TYR A 597 19.85 -17.78 -20.75
CA TYR A 597 21.32 -17.77 -20.90
C TYR A 597 21.85 -18.96 -21.70
N GLY A 598 21.00 -19.97 -21.95
CA GLY A 598 21.22 -21.00 -22.96
C GLY A 598 20.75 -20.50 -24.35
N ASN A 599 21.24 -21.08 -25.42
CA ASN A 599 20.80 -20.73 -26.77
C ASN A 599 19.40 -21.31 -27.12
N GLN A 600 18.47 -21.29 -26.16
CA GLN A 600 17.10 -21.79 -26.38
C GLN A 600 16.20 -20.66 -26.84
N GLY A 601 15.33 -20.95 -27.81
CA GLY A 601 14.30 -20.03 -28.31
C GLY A 601 12.94 -20.18 -27.61
N GLU A 602 12.78 -21.22 -26.79
CA GLU A 602 11.54 -21.54 -26.09
C GLU A 602 11.77 -22.38 -24.84
N VAL A 603 10.81 -22.35 -23.93
CA VAL A 603 10.79 -23.20 -22.75
C VAL A 603 9.38 -23.69 -22.45
N ASN A 604 9.23 -24.97 -22.12
CA ASN A 604 7.97 -25.52 -21.63
C ASN A 604 7.94 -25.38 -20.11
N LEU A 605 6.97 -24.64 -19.61
CA LEU A 605 6.79 -24.39 -18.19
C LEU A 605 5.49 -25.03 -17.70
N ARG A 606 5.59 -25.81 -16.62
CA ARG A 606 4.45 -26.28 -15.86
C ARG A 606 4.43 -25.60 -14.52
N THR A 607 3.43 -24.74 -14.30
CA THR A 607 3.32 -23.92 -13.08
C THR A 607 2.06 -24.32 -12.33
N GLU A 608 2.20 -24.54 -11.01
CA GLU A 608 1.05 -24.69 -10.11
C GLU A 608 0.40 -23.32 -9.87
N VAL A 609 -0.92 -23.27 -9.87
CA VAL A 609 -1.71 -22.06 -9.58
C VAL A 609 -2.61 -22.39 -8.39
N THR A 610 -2.59 -21.54 -7.38
CA THR A 610 -3.47 -21.62 -6.20
C THR A 610 -4.59 -20.59 -6.37
N PHE A 611 -5.85 -21.03 -6.23
CA PHE A 611 -7.01 -20.15 -6.24
C PHE A 611 -7.31 -19.63 -4.83
N GLU A 612 -8.06 -18.54 -4.72
CA GLU A 612 -8.47 -17.91 -3.44
C GLU A 612 -9.15 -18.87 -2.47
N ASP A 613 -9.82 -19.91 -2.99
CA ASP A 613 -10.45 -20.99 -2.19
C ASP A 613 -9.46 -22.10 -1.77
N GLY A 614 -8.15 -21.92 -2.03
CA GLY A 614 -7.10 -22.87 -1.71
C GLY A 614 -6.98 -24.07 -2.65
N ARG A 615 -7.84 -24.20 -3.69
CA ARG A 615 -7.69 -25.24 -4.72
C ARG A 615 -6.44 -24.99 -5.55
N ARG A 616 -5.79 -26.07 -6.00
CA ARG A 616 -4.59 -26.02 -6.84
C ARG A 616 -4.87 -26.61 -8.21
N SER A 617 -4.32 -25.99 -9.22
CA SER A 617 -4.34 -26.46 -10.60
C SER A 617 -2.96 -26.27 -11.23
N HIS A 618 -2.75 -26.86 -12.43
CA HIS A 618 -1.51 -26.66 -13.19
C HIS A 618 -1.79 -25.97 -14.50
N VAL A 619 -0.97 -24.98 -14.81
CA VAL A 619 -0.93 -24.33 -16.12
C VAL A 619 0.34 -24.84 -16.82
N GLU A 620 0.14 -25.47 -17.99
CA GLU A 620 1.24 -25.85 -18.88
C GLU A 620 1.27 -24.88 -20.05
N ALA A 621 2.41 -24.23 -20.26
CA ALA A 621 2.57 -23.25 -21.33
C ALA A 621 3.93 -23.43 -22.01
N ARG A 622 3.91 -23.29 -23.32
CA ARG A 622 5.12 -23.13 -24.15
C ARG A 622 5.40 -21.64 -24.28
N LEU A 623 6.45 -21.18 -23.64
CA LEU A 623 6.86 -19.78 -23.60
C LEU A 623 7.99 -19.54 -24.60
N LEU A 624 7.82 -18.55 -25.46
CA LEU A 624 8.82 -18.18 -26.47
C LEU A 624 9.74 -17.10 -25.93
N ILE A 625 11.04 -17.33 -26.05
CA ILE A 625 12.09 -16.36 -25.70
C ILE A 625 12.39 -15.54 -26.95
N GLN A 626 12.40 -14.21 -26.78
CA GLN A 626 12.64 -13.25 -27.84
C GLN A 626 13.82 -12.34 -27.49
N ASP A 627 14.64 -12.03 -28.48
CA ASP A 627 15.67 -11.01 -28.32
C ASP A 627 15.04 -9.62 -28.35
N ALA A 628 15.46 -8.76 -27.41
CA ALA A 628 15.06 -7.35 -27.41
C ALA A 628 15.91 -6.58 -28.44
N ALA A 629 15.26 -5.69 -29.20
CA ALA A 629 15.91 -4.90 -30.26
C ALA A 629 16.89 -3.86 -29.68
#